data_ba3c38670bca97d5d8be5a9b8231a586
#
_entry.id   ba3c38670bca97d5d8be5a9b8231a586
#
_cell.length_a   1.000
_cell.length_b   1.000
_cell.length_c   1.000
_cell.angle_alpha   90.00
_cell.angle_beta   90.00
_cell.angle_gamma   90.00
#
_symmetry.space_group_name_H-M   'P 1'
#
loop_
_entity.id
_entity.type
_entity.pdbx_description
1 polymer ?
#
loop_
_entity_poly.entity_id
_entity_poly.type
_entity_poly.pdbx_seq_one_letter_code
_entity_poly.pdbx_strand_id
1 'polypeptide(L)'
;MSAPEESEKVKELARLKDYLERKLGELKNEISLLEKLIELVDEELAEKSFKKAAVVKGKPVSKPPEAGRFRVLRSRGGEVLARVAVGQDELRFIVNPEIGLTRDMRPFSSFLIRKVLDAMSKADKERVEKGLLPPGHELSYDIIMDGELVKEIVVRNFREEYRLREIVNA
;
A
#
# COMPACT_ATOMS: atom_id res chain seq x y z
N MET A 1 52.56 -14.49 29.50
CA MET A 1 51.47 -15.22 30.16
C MET A 1 50.09 -14.78 29.69
N SER A 2 49.90 -14.65 28.38
CA SER A 2 48.60 -14.18 27.86
C SER A 2 48.02 -15.08 26.73
N ALA A 3 48.71 -16.12 26.31
CA ALA A 3 48.30 -16.93 25.19
C ALA A 3 47.12 -17.93 25.45
N PRO A 4 46.89 -18.51 26.65
CA PRO A 4 45.77 -19.44 26.83
C PRO A 4 44.41 -18.72 26.95
N GLU A 5 44.36 -17.55 27.56
CA GLU A 5 43.09 -16.78 27.74
C GLU A 5 42.54 -16.20 26.44
N GLU A 6 43.41 -15.76 25.54
CA GLU A 6 42.99 -15.28 24.21
C GLU A 6 42.45 -16.42 23.36
N SER A 7 43.05 -17.62 23.46
CA SER A 7 42.57 -18.79 22.73
C SER A 7 41.18 -19.25 23.20
N GLU A 8 40.88 -19.16 24.49
CA GLU A 8 39.57 -19.49 25.03
C GLU A 8 38.50 -18.47 24.62
N LYS A 9 38.82 -17.19 24.70
CA LYS A 9 37.94 -16.11 24.22
C LYS A 9 37.60 -16.25 22.74
N VAL A 10 38.56 -16.61 21.90
CA VAL A 10 38.35 -16.85 20.47
C VAL A 10 37.39 -18.04 20.26
N LYS A 11 37.55 -19.13 21.02
CA LYS A 11 36.64 -20.26 20.94
C LYS A 11 35.20 -19.92 21.38
N GLU A 12 35.06 -19.13 22.45
CA GLU A 12 33.75 -18.66 22.90
C GLU A 12 33.07 -17.75 21.87
N LEU A 13 33.82 -16.82 21.29
CA LEU A 13 33.30 -15.96 20.22
C LEU A 13 32.90 -16.74 18.97
N ALA A 14 33.67 -17.78 18.60
CA ALA A 14 33.30 -18.65 17.50
C ALA A 14 31.99 -19.41 17.76
N ARG A 15 31.83 -19.97 18.99
CA ARG A 15 30.56 -20.62 19.38
C ARG A 15 29.38 -19.67 19.42
N LEU A 16 29.59 -18.45 19.89
CA LEU A 16 28.59 -17.41 19.91
C LEU A 16 28.18 -17.01 18.48
N LYS A 17 29.17 -16.87 17.59
CA LYS A 17 28.92 -16.59 16.17
C LYS A 17 28.07 -17.68 15.53
N ASP A 18 28.43 -18.96 15.69
CA ASP A 18 27.69 -20.08 15.17
C ASP A 18 26.24 -20.14 15.69
N TYR A 19 26.07 -19.84 16.98
CA TYR A 19 24.74 -19.73 17.57
C TYR A 19 23.91 -18.61 16.96
N LEU A 20 24.50 -17.42 16.79
CA LEU A 20 23.83 -16.26 16.21
C LEU A 20 23.48 -16.49 14.74
N GLU A 21 24.37 -17.10 13.96
CA GLU A 21 24.12 -17.44 12.55
C GLU A 21 22.96 -18.43 12.40
N ARG A 22 22.92 -19.46 13.27
CA ARG A 22 21.80 -20.41 13.31
C ARG A 22 20.50 -19.72 13.69
N LYS A 23 20.51 -18.88 14.72
CA LYS A 23 19.34 -18.14 15.16
C LYS A 23 18.83 -17.18 14.09
N LEU A 24 19.75 -16.55 13.38
CA LEU A 24 19.41 -15.70 12.24
C LEU A 24 18.72 -16.49 11.12
N GLY A 25 19.17 -17.70 10.84
CA GLY A 25 18.54 -18.59 9.87
C GLY A 25 17.12 -19.00 10.29
N GLU A 26 16.92 -19.35 11.55
CA GLU A 26 15.59 -19.68 12.10
C GLU A 26 14.63 -18.50 11.96
N LEU A 27 15.06 -17.30 12.37
CA LEU A 27 14.25 -16.08 12.26
C LEU A 27 13.90 -15.71 10.81
N LYS A 28 14.83 -15.89 9.87
CA LYS A 28 14.55 -15.69 8.45
C LYS A 28 13.48 -16.64 7.92
N ASN A 29 13.53 -17.89 8.32
CA ASN A 29 12.52 -18.90 7.96
C ASN A 29 11.15 -18.54 8.57
N GLU A 30 11.13 -18.10 9.82
CA GLU A 30 9.91 -17.64 10.50
C GLU A 30 9.28 -16.43 9.82
N ILE A 31 10.09 -15.44 9.45
CA ILE A 31 9.64 -14.27 8.68
C ILE A 31 9.02 -14.72 7.36
N SER A 32 9.68 -15.60 6.60
CA SER A 32 9.16 -16.09 5.33
C SER A 32 7.83 -16.84 5.48
N LEU A 33 7.66 -17.58 6.57
CA LEU A 33 6.41 -18.26 6.88
C LEU A 33 5.29 -17.26 7.21
N LEU A 34 5.60 -16.26 8.02
CA LEU A 34 4.64 -15.21 8.40
C LEU A 34 4.22 -14.38 7.19
N GLU A 35 5.14 -14.06 6.28
CA GLU A 35 4.83 -13.37 5.03
C GLU A 35 3.82 -14.15 4.18
N LYS A 36 4.01 -15.48 4.04
CA LYS A 36 3.07 -16.35 3.32
C LYS A 36 1.69 -16.43 4.00
N LEU A 37 1.67 -16.46 5.34
CA LEU A 37 0.40 -16.47 6.08
C LEU A 37 -0.36 -15.15 5.92
N ILE A 38 0.35 -14.02 5.90
CA ILE A 38 -0.25 -12.71 5.63
C ILE A 38 -0.86 -12.68 4.22
N GLU A 39 -0.14 -13.18 3.23
CA GLU A 39 -0.62 -13.28 1.84
C GLU A 39 -1.92 -14.10 1.75
N LEU A 40 -1.97 -15.26 2.40
CA LEU A 40 -3.18 -16.09 2.44
C LEU A 40 -4.36 -15.39 3.15
N VAL A 41 -4.10 -14.68 4.25
CA VAL A 41 -5.14 -13.92 4.95
C VAL A 41 -5.65 -12.76 4.09
N ASP A 42 -4.76 -12.10 3.37
CA ASP A 42 -5.13 -11.00 2.48
C ASP A 42 -5.95 -11.50 1.28
N GLU A 43 -5.64 -12.66 0.72
CA GLU A 43 -6.45 -13.31 -0.31
C GLU A 43 -7.86 -13.66 0.21
N GLU A 44 -7.99 -14.28 1.39
CA GLU A 44 -9.28 -14.59 1.99
C GLU A 44 -10.12 -13.34 2.33
N LEU A 45 -9.47 -12.30 2.81
CA LEU A 45 -10.14 -11.02 3.08
C LEU A 45 -10.62 -10.36 1.80
N ALA A 46 -9.86 -10.42 0.73
CA ALA A 46 -10.27 -9.93 -0.58
C ALA A 46 -11.52 -10.68 -1.07
N GLU A 47 -11.52 -12.02 -1.05
CA GLU A 47 -12.68 -12.82 -1.47
C GLU A 47 -13.95 -12.53 -0.65
N LYS A 48 -13.83 -12.44 0.68
CA LYS A 48 -14.99 -12.17 1.55
C LYS A 48 -15.52 -10.75 1.41
N SER A 49 -14.65 -9.78 1.14
CA SER A 49 -15.06 -8.39 0.87
C SER A 49 -15.80 -8.25 -0.46
N PHE A 50 -15.41 -9.01 -1.49
CA PHE A 50 -16.09 -8.99 -2.78
C PHE A 50 -17.48 -9.68 -2.74
N LYS A 51 -17.65 -10.75 -1.97
CA LYS A 51 -18.96 -11.40 -1.82
C LYS A 51 -20.01 -10.50 -1.15
N LYS A 52 -19.62 -9.62 -0.25
CA LYS A 52 -20.53 -8.63 0.36
C LYS A 52 -20.91 -7.48 -0.59
N ALA A 53 -20.02 -7.08 -1.49
CA ALA A 53 -20.29 -6.01 -2.45
C ALA A 53 -21.22 -6.44 -3.61
N ALA A 54 -21.28 -7.73 -3.95
CA ALA A 54 -22.13 -8.27 -5.01
C ALA A 54 -23.64 -8.24 -4.71
N VAL A 55 -24.04 -7.97 -3.46
CA VAL A 55 -25.46 -7.94 -3.04
C VAL A 55 -26.09 -6.55 -3.18
N VAL A 56 -25.33 -5.50 -3.41
CA VAL A 56 -25.86 -4.15 -3.63
C VAL A 56 -26.00 -3.90 -5.13
N LYS A 57 -27.21 -4.06 -5.65
CA LYS A 57 -27.61 -3.72 -7.02
C LYS A 57 -27.29 -2.25 -7.33
N GLY A 58 -26.45 -2.01 -8.31
CA GLY A 58 -26.40 -0.70 -8.95
C GLY A 58 -25.01 -0.24 -9.43
N LYS A 59 -24.74 -0.52 -10.70
CA LYS A 59 -23.65 -0.12 -11.61
C LYS A 59 -22.49 -1.12 -11.75
N PRO A 60 -22.00 -1.34 -12.99
CA PRO A 60 -20.93 -2.29 -13.23
C PRO A 60 -19.64 -1.79 -12.58
N VAL A 61 -19.26 -2.46 -11.52
CA VAL A 61 -17.94 -2.29 -10.90
C VAL A 61 -16.94 -2.89 -11.90
N SER A 62 -16.04 -2.08 -12.40
CA SER A 62 -14.89 -2.51 -13.17
C SER A 62 -14.19 -3.69 -12.48
N LYS A 63 -13.74 -4.65 -13.30
CA LYS A 63 -13.08 -5.90 -12.90
C LYS A 63 -12.13 -5.69 -11.71
N PRO A 64 -12.05 -6.67 -10.76
CA PRO A 64 -11.04 -6.61 -9.70
C PRO A 64 -9.64 -6.51 -10.32
N PRO A 65 -8.73 -5.72 -9.75
CA PRO A 65 -7.36 -5.67 -10.23
C PRO A 65 -6.75 -7.07 -10.10
N GLU A 66 -6.30 -7.60 -11.23
CA GLU A 66 -5.55 -8.85 -11.27
C GLU A 66 -4.33 -8.73 -10.35
N ALA A 67 -4.20 -9.65 -9.40
CA ALA A 67 -3.03 -9.92 -8.55
C ALA A 67 -2.13 -8.69 -8.26
N GLY A 68 -2.70 -7.63 -7.67
CA GLY A 68 -1.98 -6.42 -7.28
C GLY A 68 -1.30 -6.62 -5.91
N ARG A 69 -0.13 -6.01 -5.75
CA ARG A 69 0.53 -5.92 -4.44
C ARG A 69 -0.31 -5.08 -3.50
N PHE A 70 -0.72 -5.66 -2.37
CA PHE A 70 -1.40 -4.92 -1.32
C PHE A 70 -0.40 -4.25 -0.40
N ARG A 71 -0.65 -2.99 -0.04
CA ARG A 71 0.09 -2.24 0.98
C ARG A 71 -0.87 -1.76 2.04
N VAL A 72 -0.45 -1.80 3.29
CA VAL A 72 -1.22 -1.25 4.41
C VAL A 72 -0.63 0.09 4.81
N LEU A 73 -1.44 1.14 4.72
CA LEU A 73 -1.07 2.46 5.22
C LEU A 73 -1.39 2.55 6.70
N ARG A 74 -0.40 2.98 7.48
CA ARG A 74 -0.53 3.16 8.92
C ARG A 74 -0.21 4.59 9.33
N SER A 75 -0.89 5.08 10.36
CA SER A 75 -0.54 6.34 11.00
C SER A 75 0.79 6.22 11.75
N ARG A 76 1.34 7.34 12.19
CA ARG A 76 2.51 7.36 13.09
C ARG A 76 2.25 6.62 14.41
N GLY A 77 1.00 6.51 14.83
CA GLY A 77 0.56 5.75 16.00
C GLY A 77 0.36 4.24 15.75
N GLY A 78 0.57 3.76 14.50
CA GLY A 78 0.40 2.35 14.14
C GLY A 78 -1.01 1.94 13.71
N GLU A 79 -1.99 2.85 13.75
CA GLU A 79 -3.36 2.59 13.32
C GLU A 79 -3.43 2.39 11.80
N VAL A 80 -4.22 1.41 11.36
CA VAL A 80 -4.44 1.16 9.93
C VAL A 80 -5.35 2.24 9.37
N LEU A 81 -4.83 3.06 8.46
CA LEU A 81 -5.56 4.13 7.79
C LEU A 81 -6.31 3.63 6.56
N ALA A 82 -5.63 2.90 5.70
CA ALA A 82 -6.20 2.34 4.48
C ALA A 82 -5.40 1.13 4.01
N ARG A 83 -6.03 0.32 3.17
CA ARG A 83 -5.37 -0.72 2.38
C ARG A 83 -5.27 -0.25 0.94
N VAL A 84 -4.11 -0.38 0.34
CA VAL A 84 -3.86 0.05 -1.04
C VAL A 84 -3.63 -1.17 -1.91
N ALA A 85 -4.52 -1.40 -2.85
CA ALA A 85 -4.29 -2.34 -3.94
C ALA A 85 -3.58 -1.61 -5.08
N VAL A 86 -2.41 -2.10 -5.48
CA VAL A 86 -1.58 -1.52 -6.55
C VAL A 86 -1.71 -2.39 -7.79
N GLY A 87 -2.46 -1.93 -8.79
CA GLY A 87 -2.50 -2.51 -10.13
C GLY A 87 -1.43 -1.92 -11.05
N GLN A 88 -1.46 -2.24 -12.33
CA GLN A 88 -0.54 -1.68 -13.32
C GLN A 88 -0.74 -0.18 -13.52
N ASP A 89 -1.99 0.27 -13.69
CA ASP A 89 -2.36 1.66 -13.92
C ASP A 89 -3.44 2.19 -12.97
N GLU A 90 -3.85 1.37 -11.99
CA GLU A 90 -4.90 1.70 -11.02
C GLU A 90 -4.40 1.49 -9.60
N LEU A 91 -4.64 2.49 -8.75
CA LEU A 91 -4.46 2.42 -7.31
C LEU A 91 -5.83 2.49 -6.65
N ARG A 92 -6.10 1.57 -5.75
CA ARG A 92 -7.35 1.52 -5.01
C ARG A 92 -7.07 1.57 -3.51
N PHE A 93 -7.49 2.65 -2.88
CA PHE A 93 -7.38 2.85 -1.44
C PHE A 93 -8.70 2.46 -0.79
N ILE A 94 -8.69 1.43 0.02
CA ILE A 94 -9.83 1.02 0.84
C ILE A 94 -9.61 1.63 2.21
N VAL A 95 -10.37 2.66 2.52
CA VAL A 95 -10.25 3.42 3.78
C VAL A 95 -10.83 2.62 4.93
N ASN A 96 -10.16 2.62 6.08
CA ASN A 96 -10.67 2.01 7.29
C ASN A 96 -11.86 2.84 7.83
N PRO A 97 -13.06 2.27 7.95
CA PRO A 97 -14.24 3.00 8.42
C PRO A 97 -14.09 3.59 9.83
N GLU A 98 -13.27 2.95 10.67
CA GLU A 98 -13.06 3.37 12.06
C GLU A 98 -12.38 4.75 12.18
N ILE A 99 -11.69 5.20 11.12
CA ILE A 99 -11.04 6.51 11.10
C ILE A 99 -12.07 7.65 10.95
N GLY A 100 -13.24 7.34 10.40
CA GLY A 100 -14.26 8.35 10.16
C GLY A 100 -13.82 9.41 9.15
N LEU A 101 -13.05 9.04 8.09
CA LEU A 101 -12.52 9.97 7.11
C LEU A 101 -13.66 10.59 6.31
N THR A 102 -13.82 11.91 6.42
CA THR A 102 -14.76 12.69 5.61
C THR A 102 -14.04 13.40 4.48
N ARG A 103 -14.79 13.75 3.41
CA ARG A 103 -14.24 14.41 2.24
C ARG A 103 -13.54 15.74 2.55
N ASP A 104 -14.03 16.46 3.54
CA ASP A 104 -13.54 17.80 3.91
C ASP A 104 -12.43 17.78 4.96
N MET A 105 -12.12 16.60 5.51
CA MET A 105 -11.12 16.44 6.56
C MET A 105 -9.73 16.82 6.06
N ARG A 106 -9.04 17.67 6.82
CA ARG A 106 -7.62 17.97 6.61
C ARG A 106 -6.78 16.85 7.26
N PRO A 107 -5.70 16.38 6.68
CA PRO A 107 -5.00 16.81 5.43
C PRO A 107 -5.55 16.19 4.13
N PHE A 108 -6.53 15.27 4.19
CA PHE A 108 -7.05 14.55 3.02
C PHE A 108 -7.46 15.48 1.89
N SER A 109 -8.37 16.43 2.15
CA SER A 109 -8.88 17.35 1.12
C SER A 109 -7.83 18.33 0.61
N SER A 110 -7.00 18.88 1.50
CA SER A 110 -6.06 19.95 1.16
C SER A 110 -4.74 19.44 0.60
N PHE A 111 -4.29 18.26 1.01
CA PHE A 111 -3.00 17.72 0.58
C PHE A 111 -3.17 16.64 -0.48
N LEU A 112 -3.77 15.50 -0.16
CA LEU A 112 -3.91 14.40 -1.12
C LEU A 112 -4.72 14.84 -2.36
N ILE A 113 -5.90 15.41 -2.17
CA ILE A 113 -6.74 15.79 -3.31
C ILE A 113 -6.15 16.97 -4.07
N ARG A 114 -6.03 18.14 -3.44
CA ARG A 114 -5.66 19.39 -4.16
C ARG A 114 -4.20 19.44 -4.57
N LYS A 115 -3.25 19.09 -3.66
CA LYS A 115 -1.82 19.23 -3.96
C LYS A 115 -1.23 18.09 -4.75
N VAL A 116 -1.78 16.90 -4.62
CA VAL A 116 -1.25 15.71 -5.29
C VAL A 116 -2.12 15.33 -6.49
N LEU A 117 -3.34 14.87 -6.28
CA LEU A 117 -4.17 14.33 -7.36
C LEU A 117 -4.61 15.39 -8.38
N ASP A 118 -5.11 16.53 -7.92
CA ASP A 118 -5.53 17.62 -8.83
C ASP A 118 -4.33 18.23 -9.58
N ALA A 119 -3.18 18.39 -8.91
CA ALA A 119 -1.98 18.90 -9.55
C ALA A 119 -1.45 17.97 -10.64
N MET A 120 -1.41 16.64 -10.36
CA MET A 120 -1.01 15.65 -11.34
C MET A 120 -2.01 15.55 -12.51
N SER A 121 -3.32 15.56 -12.23
CA SER A 121 -4.35 15.56 -13.25
C SER A 121 -4.27 16.77 -14.17
N LYS A 122 -4.06 17.96 -13.59
CA LYS A 122 -3.90 19.21 -14.36
C LYS A 122 -2.65 19.19 -15.24
N ALA A 123 -1.51 18.74 -14.70
CA ALA A 123 -0.28 18.61 -15.47
C ALA A 123 -0.45 17.65 -16.65
N ASP A 124 -1.21 16.56 -16.46
CA ASP A 124 -1.47 15.60 -17.54
C ASP A 124 -2.42 16.18 -18.60
N LYS A 125 -3.45 16.93 -18.21
CA LYS A 125 -4.33 17.65 -19.16
C LYS A 125 -3.54 18.62 -20.03
N GLU A 126 -2.62 19.39 -19.44
CA GLU A 126 -1.72 20.26 -20.19
C GLU A 126 -0.82 19.51 -21.17
N ARG A 127 -0.38 18.27 -20.80
CA ARG A 127 0.38 17.39 -21.71
C ARG A 127 -0.47 16.85 -22.85
N VAL A 128 -1.76 16.57 -22.61
CA VAL A 128 -2.71 16.18 -23.67
C VAL A 128 -2.91 17.33 -24.65
N GLU A 129 -3.13 18.54 -24.16
CA GLU A 129 -3.28 19.75 -25.00
C GLU A 129 -2.04 20.02 -25.87
N LYS A 130 -0.85 19.73 -25.35
CA LYS A 130 0.43 19.86 -26.10
C LYS A 130 0.75 18.65 -26.99
N GLY A 131 -0.14 17.64 -27.07
CA GLY A 131 0.08 16.44 -27.87
C GLY A 131 1.17 15.51 -27.32
N LEU A 132 1.64 15.71 -26.08
CA LEU A 132 2.65 14.90 -25.41
C LEU A 132 2.07 13.66 -24.72
N LEU A 133 0.76 13.62 -24.55
CA LEU A 133 0.04 12.52 -23.94
C LEU A 133 -1.24 12.25 -24.75
N PRO A 134 -1.55 10.98 -25.09
CA PRO A 134 -2.81 10.64 -25.74
C PRO A 134 -4.02 11.01 -24.88
N PRO A 135 -5.13 11.50 -25.46
CA PRO A 135 -6.38 11.73 -24.74
C PRO A 135 -6.87 10.47 -24.04
N GLY A 136 -7.36 10.60 -22.81
CA GLY A 136 -7.83 9.46 -22.00
C GLY A 136 -6.74 8.78 -21.15
N HIS A 137 -5.48 9.22 -21.26
CA HIS A 137 -4.36 8.72 -20.44
C HIS A 137 -3.95 9.68 -19.32
N GLU A 138 -4.66 10.79 -19.14
CA GLU A 138 -4.48 11.67 -17.99
C GLU A 138 -4.85 10.98 -16.68
N LEU A 139 -4.15 11.35 -15.60
CA LEU A 139 -4.48 10.87 -14.27
C LEU A 139 -5.90 11.29 -13.89
N SER A 140 -6.71 10.33 -13.52
CA SER A 140 -8.08 10.52 -13.03
C SER A 140 -8.25 9.83 -11.69
N TYR A 141 -9.18 10.32 -10.89
CA TYR A 141 -9.51 9.69 -9.62
C TYR A 141 -11.00 9.82 -9.30
N ASP A 142 -11.51 8.83 -8.57
CA ASP A 142 -12.87 8.77 -8.06
C ASP A 142 -12.85 8.56 -6.55
N ILE A 143 -13.73 9.26 -5.85
CA ILE A 143 -13.93 9.11 -4.42
C ILE A 143 -15.30 8.47 -4.20
N ILE A 144 -15.31 7.26 -3.67
CA ILE A 144 -16.52 6.51 -3.36
C ILE A 144 -16.88 6.78 -1.90
N MET A 145 -18.09 7.30 -1.69
CA MET A 145 -18.60 7.66 -0.37
C MET A 145 -19.58 6.61 0.15
N ASP A 146 -19.60 6.46 1.47
CA ASP A 146 -20.65 5.74 2.20
C ASP A 146 -21.27 6.73 3.20
N GLY A 147 -22.39 7.35 2.81
CA GLY A 147 -22.92 8.53 3.50
C GLY A 147 -21.96 9.72 3.43
N GLU A 148 -21.50 10.20 4.57
CA GLU A 148 -20.53 11.29 4.69
C GLU A 148 -19.07 10.80 4.73
N LEU A 149 -18.86 9.48 4.86
CA LEU A 149 -17.54 8.89 5.00
C LEU A 149 -16.95 8.48 3.65
N VAL A 150 -15.65 8.68 3.50
CA VAL A 150 -14.88 8.18 2.36
C VAL A 150 -14.66 6.68 2.56
N LYS A 151 -15.20 5.87 1.66
CA LYS A 151 -15.06 4.41 1.67
C LYS A 151 -13.87 3.96 0.86
N GLU A 152 -13.73 4.51 -0.34
CA GLU A 152 -12.74 4.08 -1.29
C GLU A 152 -12.28 5.24 -2.16
N ILE A 153 -11.01 5.24 -2.55
CA ILE A 153 -10.44 6.17 -3.52
C ILE A 153 -9.79 5.35 -4.61
N VAL A 154 -10.19 5.60 -5.85
CA VAL A 154 -9.64 4.92 -7.02
C VAL A 154 -8.87 5.95 -7.85
N VAL A 155 -7.58 5.74 -8.04
CA VAL A 155 -6.71 6.58 -8.87
C VAL A 155 -6.28 5.78 -10.09
N ARG A 156 -6.50 6.32 -11.29
CA ARG A 156 -6.18 5.67 -12.57
C ARG A 156 -5.12 6.46 -13.33
N ASN A 157 -4.36 5.76 -14.15
CA ASN A 157 -3.34 6.35 -15.02
C ASN A 157 -2.23 7.09 -14.25
N PHE A 158 -1.81 6.56 -13.11
CA PHE A 158 -0.66 7.12 -12.38
C PHE A 158 0.67 6.92 -13.12
N ARG A 159 0.78 5.86 -13.96
CA ARG A 159 1.83 5.51 -14.94
C ARG A 159 3.25 5.37 -14.40
N GLU A 160 3.70 6.23 -13.52
CA GLU A 160 5.09 6.31 -13.10
C GLU A 160 5.25 5.98 -11.60
N GLU A 161 6.27 5.19 -11.27
CA GLU A 161 6.48 4.73 -9.90
C GLU A 161 6.72 5.88 -8.91
N TYR A 162 7.30 7.00 -9.35
CA TYR A 162 7.45 8.16 -8.47
C TYR A 162 6.10 8.77 -8.09
N ARG A 163 5.11 8.79 -9.00
CA ARG A 163 3.75 9.24 -8.71
C ARG A 163 3.05 8.32 -7.73
N LEU A 164 3.23 7.00 -7.89
CA LEU A 164 2.77 6.03 -6.91
C LEU A 164 3.30 6.35 -5.50
N ARG A 165 4.60 6.60 -5.39
CA ARG A 165 5.22 6.94 -4.10
C ARG A 165 4.69 8.25 -3.54
N GLU A 166 4.50 9.27 -4.36
CA GLU A 166 3.98 10.56 -3.96
C GLU A 166 2.53 10.45 -3.47
N ILE A 167 1.67 9.71 -4.17
CA ILE A 167 0.28 9.48 -3.80
C ILE A 167 0.17 8.66 -2.50
N VAL A 168 0.98 7.63 -2.33
CA VAL A 168 0.95 6.75 -1.14
C VAL A 168 1.53 7.44 0.09
N ASN A 169 2.45 8.39 -0.06
CA ASN A 169 3.08 9.11 1.04
C ASN A 169 2.39 10.45 1.37
N ALA A 170 1.37 10.83 0.61
CA ALA A 170 0.58 12.04 0.84
C ALA A 170 -0.42 11.86 1.99
#